data_4aa4794ce8a1133c5253ec7b98ea263f
#
_entry.id   4aa4794ce8a1133c5253ec7b98ea263f
#
_cell.length_a   1.000
_cell.length_b   1.000
_cell.length_c   1.000
_cell.angle_alpha   90.00
_cell.angle_beta   90.00
_cell.angle_gamma   90.00
#
_symmetry.space_group_name_H-M   'P 1'
#
loop_
_entity.id
_entity.type
_entity.pdbx_description
1 polymer ?
#
loop_
_entity_poly.entity_id
_entity_poly.type
_entity_poly.pdbx_seq_one_letter_code
_entity_poly.pdbx_strand_id
1 'polypeptide(L)'
;MKKYLYAALVVFCFNVNITAEEVTMESDGTIMEFNYLTVTDPQSFMMALDKFDKSKCAEKWRSESDVGVSLWSLRGSGSSHFILVVYENAEKMEKGRAIFNSCSESAFMIKSFQKNTDTDRSWNWVAENVVAASQWTTDTVFAKYNFKVEEGHEGHYLNSWKKMMSANLDNVNGSFGMNRVLFGNRYSSHMVYVGNESL
;
A
#
# COMPACT_ATOMS: atom_id res chain seq x y z
N MET A 1 -61.70 -33.05 -30.06
CA MET A 1 -61.32 -31.62 -30.09
C MET A 1 -60.26 -31.36 -29.01
N LYS A 2 -59.00 -31.24 -29.41
CA LYS A 2 -57.87 -30.97 -28.48
C LYS A 2 -57.65 -29.47 -28.43
N LYS A 3 -57.85 -28.87 -27.25
CA LYS A 3 -57.53 -27.44 -27.00
C LYS A 3 -56.05 -27.32 -26.65
N TYR A 4 -55.28 -26.63 -27.48
CA TYR A 4 -53.90 -26.28 -27.20
C TYR A 4 -53.88 -24.97 -26.39
N LEU A 5 -53.37 -25.06 -25.17
CA LEU A 5 -53.14 -23.92 -24.28
C LEU A 5 -51.74 -23.40 -24.59
N TYR A 6 -51.60 -22.22 -25.21
CA TYR A 6 -50.34 -21.56 -25.39
C TYR A 6 -50.04 -20.73 -24.13
N ALA A 7 -49.05 -21.16 -23.35
CA ALA A 7 -48.49 -20.36 -22.28
C ALA A 7 -47.48 -19.37 -22.88
N ALA A 8 -47.81 -18.10 -22.87
CA ALA A 8 -46.88 -17.04 -23.24
C ALA A 8 -45.87 -16.82 -22.07
N LEU A 9 -44.62 -17.22 -22.30
CA LEU A 9 -43.53 -16.96 -21.39
C LEU A 9 -43.10 -15.50 -21.57
N VAL A 10 -43.52 -14.62 -20.67
CA VAL A 10 -43.02 -13.23 -20.63
C VAL A 10 -41.65 -13.24 -19.94
N VAL A 11 -40.59 -13.15 -20.74
CA VAL A 11 -39.23 -12.95 -20.23
C VAL A 11 -39.10 -11.48 -19.87
N PHE A 12 -39.15 -11.17 -18.57
CA PHE A 12 -38.76 -9.88 -18.06
C PHE A 12 -37.21 -9.78 -18.09
N CYS A 13 -36.67 -9.17 -19.14
CA CYS A 13 -35.27 -8.72 -19.11
C CYS A 13 -35.18 -7.54 -18.16
N PHE A 14 -34.76 -7.80 -16.92
CA PHE A 14 -34.25 -6.74 -16.05
C PHE A 14 -32.90 -6.32 -16.63
N ASN A 15 -32.87 -5.18 -17.31
CA ASN A 15 -31.64 -4.47 -17.55
C ASN A 15 -31.15 -3.94 -16.19
N VAL A 16 -30.34 -4.72 -15.49
CA VAL A 16 -29.54 -4.23 -14.39
C VAL A 16 -28.44 -3.41 -15.06
N ASN A 17 -28.62 -2.11 -15.16
CA ASN A 17 -27.53 -1.19 -15.40
C ASN A 17 -26.64 -1.25 -14.15
N ILE A 18 -25.68 -2.16 -14.14
CA ILE A 18 -24.52 -2.06 -13.27
C ILE A 18 -23.74 -0.87 -13.86
N THR A 19 -23.99 0.31 -13.33
CA THR A 19 -23.05 1.42 -13.47
C THR A 19 -21.78 0.92 -12.82
N ALA A 20 -20.81 0.53 -13.62
CA ALA A 20 -19.45 0.35 -13.14
C ALA A 20 -19.10 1.66 -12.43
N GLU A 21 -18.89 1.60 -11.13
CA GLU A 21 -18.41 2.73 -10.35
C GLU A 21 -17.12 3.17 -11.03
N GLU A 22 -17.11 4.40 -11.54
CA GLU A 22 -15.98 4.92 -12.31
C GLU A 22 -14.79 4.95 -11.35
N VAL A 23 -13.85 4.03 -11.52
CA VAL A 23 -12.66 3.92 -10.68
C VAL A 23 -11.85 5.20 -10.90
N THR A 24 -11.97 6.14 -9.98
CA THR A 24 -11.19 7.39 -10.01
C THR A 24 -9.74 7.08 -9.70
N MET A 25 -8.90 7.09 -10.72
CA MET A 25 -7.46 6.93 -10.60
C MET A 25 -6.80 8.27 -10.28
N GLU A 26 -7.16 8.87 -9.14
CA GLU A 26 -6.61 10.15 -8.70
C GLU A 26 -5.68 9.97 -7.50
N SER A 27 -4.81 10.94 -7.30
CA SER A 27 -4.00 11.02 -6.08
C SER A 27 -4.91 11.38 -4.91
N ASP A 28 -4.73 10.67 -3.81
CA ASP A 28 -5.40 10.96 -2.53
C ASP A 28 -4.49 11.75 -1.56
N GLY A 29 -3.27 12.12 -2.01
CA GLY A 29 -2.29 12.84 -1.21
C GLY A 29 -1.61 12.01 -0.12
N THR A 30 -1.92 10.72 -0.03
CA THR A 30 -1.36 9.79 0.95
C THR A 30 0.16 9.69 0.82
N ILE A 31 0.86 9.82 1.93
CA ILE A 31 2.31 9.64 2.04
C ILE A 31 2.61 8.28 2.63
N MET A 32 3.46 7.53 1.97
CA MET A 32 3.87 6.18 2.35
C MET A 32 5.36 6.13 2.66
N GLU A 33 5.72 5.63 3.82
CA GLU A 33 7.09 5.39 4.23
C GLU A 33 7.36 3.90 4.26
N PHE A 34 8.31 3.45 3.43
CA PHE A 34 8.71 2.05 3.31
C PHE A 34 10.02 1.83 4.05
N ASN A 35 10.00 1.06 5.11
CA ASN A 35 11.16 0.70 5.91
C ASN A 35 11.51 -0.77 5.64
N TYR A 36 12.48 -1.00 4.74
CA TYR A 36 12.95 -2.34 4.34
C TYR A 36 13.93 -2.87 5.37
N LEU A 37 13.72 -4.13 5.76
CA LEU A 37 14.45 -4.78 6.83
C LEU A 37 14.89 -6.18 6.41
N THR A 38 16.12 -6.54 6.74
CA THR A 38 16.57 -7.92 6.69
C THR A 38 16.63 -8.46 8.10
N VAL A 39 15.54 -9.10 8.53
CA VAL A 39 15.38 -9.60 9.91
C VAL A 39 16.27 -10.82 10.12
N THR A 40 17.13 -10.78 11.14
CA THR A 40 18.07 -11.85 11.52
C THR A 40 17.57 -12.65 12.72
N ASP A 41 16.83 -12.03 13.64
CA ASP A 41 16.12 -12.69 14.75
C ASP A 41 14.64 -12.31 14.74
N PRO A 42 13.79 -13.12 14.07
CA PRO A 42 12.36 -12.84 13.94
C PRO A 42 11.62 -12.76 15.28
N GLN A 43 12.00 -13.58 16.25
CA GLN A 43 11.32 -13.60 17.54
C GLN A 43 11.54 -12.31 18.32
N SER A 44 12.80 -11.89 18.48
CA SER A 44 13.14 -10.65 19.18
C SER A 44 12.64 -9.41 18.43
N PHE A 45 12.63 -9.44 17.08
CA PHE A 45 12.06 -8.39 16.26
C PHE A 45 10.55 -8.22 16.50
N MET A 46 9.78 -9.32 16.45
CA MET A 46 8.34 -9.28 16.68
C MET A 46 7.98 -8.88 18.12
N MET A 47 8.76 -9.32 19.12
CA MET A 47 8.56 -8.91 20.51
C MET A 47 8.77 -7.39 20.70
N ALA A 48 9.75 -6.81 20.02
CA ALA A 48 10.00 -5.35 20.09
C ALA A 48 8.86 -4.56 19.42
N LEU A 49 8.38 -5.04 18.28
CA LEU A 49 7.26 -4.44 17.55
C LEU A 49 5.97 -4.50 18.38
N ASP A 50 5.62 -5.68 18.91
CA ASP A 50 4.43 -5.86 19.75
C ASP A 50 4.46 -5.01 21.03
N LYS A 51 5.65 -4.90 21.67
CA LYS A 51 5.82 -4.04 22.83
C LYS A 51 5.63 -2.57 22.51
N PHE A 52 6.14 -2.10 21.36
CA PHE A 52 5.91 -0.74 20.92
C PHE A 52 4.44 -0.49 20.56
N ASP A 53 3.82 -1.40 19.84
CA ASP A 53 2.42 -1.31 19.40
C ASP A 53 1.44 -1.13 20.57
N LYS A 54 1.71 -1.76 21.71
CA LYS A 54 0.95 -1.67 22.98
C LYS A 54 1.32 -0.48 23.86
N SER A 55 2.26 0.36 23.43
CA SER A 55 2.74 1.49 24.24
C SER A 55 1.83 2.73 24.12
N LYS A 56 1.92 3.61 25.13
CA LYS A 56 1.27 4.92 25.10
C LYS A 56 1.79 5.81 23.97
N CYS A 57 3.05 5.62 23.58
CA CYS A 57 3.62 6.31 22.43
C CYS A 57 2.92 5.92 21.13
N ALA A 58 2.73 4.63 20.89
CA ALA A 58 2.05 4.14 19.69
C ALA A 58 0.57 4.54 19.66
N GLU A 59 -0.12 4.52 20.83
CA GLU A 59 -1.49 5.02 20.96
C GLU A 59 -1.58 6.51 20.58
N LYS A 60 -0.70 7.35 21.15
CA LYS A 60 -0.64 8.77 20.84
C LYS A 60 -0.30 9.01 19.37
N TRP A 61 0.68 8.27 18.83
CA TRP A 61 1.08 8.37 17.44
C TRP A 61 -0.09 8.10 16.49
N ARG A 62 -0.83 7.01 16.71
CA ARG A 62 -2.03 6.69 15.89
C ARG A 62 -3.13 7.73 16.05
N SER A 63 -3.49 8.10 17.27
CA SER A 63 -4.63 8.99 17.53
C SER A 63 -4.43 10.44 17.10
N GLU A 64 -3.18 10.92 17.10
CA GLU A 64 -2.92 12.33 16.76
C GLU A 64 -2.44 12.55 15.32
N SER A 65 -1.93 11.51 14.63
CA SER A 65 -1.45 11.64 13.25
C SER A 65 -2.18 10.75 12.25
N ASP A 66 -3.23 10.02 12.68
CA ASP A 66 -4.02 9.11 11.84
C ASP A 66 -3.13 8.14 11.04
N VAL A 67 -2.03 7.69 11.68
CA VAL A 67 -1.04 6.85 11.02
C VAL A 67 -1.50 5.40 10.95
N GLY A 68 -1.40 4.81 9.75
CA GLY A 68 -1.52 3.38 9.53
C GLY A 68 -0.15 2.71 9.52
N VAL A 69 -0.02 1.53 10.15
CA VAL A 69 1.23 0.76 10.16
C VAL A 69 0.94 -0.69 9.83
N SER A 70 1.72 -1.26 8.93
CA SER A 70 1.62 -2.69 8.59
C SER A 70 2.99 -3.30 8.35
N LEU A 71 3.14 -4.59 8.67
CA LEU A 71 4.34 -5.38 8.44
C LEU A 71 4.09 -6.38 7.32
N TRP A 72 4.98 -6.41 6.35
CA TRP A 72 4.90 -7.25 5.17
C TRP A 72 6.14 -8.13 5.00
N SER A 73 5.93 -9.39 4.66
CA SER A 73 7.01 -10.28 4.24
C SER A 73 7.33 -10.06 2.77
N LEU A 74 8.61 -10.08 2.42
CA LEU A 74 9.10 -9.89 1.06
C LEU A 74 9.58 -11.20 0.44
N ARG A 75 9.30 -11.36 -0.86
CA ARG A 75 9.85 -12.41 -1.71
C ARG A 75 10.51 -11.76 -2.93
N GLY A 76 11.63 -12.31 -3.37
CA GLY A 76 12.33 -11.82 -4.57
C GLY A 76 13.06 -10.48 -4.40
N SER A 77 13.31 -10.04 -3.16
CA SER A 77 14.05 -8.81 -2.85
C SER A 77 15.24 -9.12 -1.94
N GLY A 78 16.17 -8.18 -1.84
CA GLY A 78 17.32 -8.31 -0.93
C GLY A 78 16.98 -8.21 0.55
N SER A 79 15.78 -7.73 0.90
CA SER A 79 15.26 -7.62 2.26
C SER A 79 14.22 -8.71 2.52
N SER A 80 14.01 -9.09 3.78
CA SER A 80 13.03 -10.12 4.17
C SER A 80 11.65 -9.54 4.48
N HIS A 81 11.60 -8.32 4.95
CA HIS A 81 10.37 -7.62 5.36
C HIS A 81 10.42 -6.14 5.01
N PHE A 82 9.26 -5.49 5.04
CA PHE A 82 9.19 -4.04 5.20
C PHE A 82 8.05 -3.66 6.15
N ILE A 83 8.25 -2.57 6.88
CA ILE A 83 7.19 -1.89 7.60
C ILE A 83 6.72 -0.75 6.70
N LEU A 84 5.43 -0.75 6.41
CA LEU A 84 4.77 0.33 5.72
C LEU A 84 4.12 1.24 6.75
N VAL A 85 4.46 2.52 6.71
CA VAL A 85 3.83 3.57 7.51
C VAL A 85 3.09 4.50 6.56
N VAL A 86 1.82 4.70 6.78
CA VAL A 86 0.93 5.47 5.90
C VAL A 86 0.37 6.66 6.64
N TYR A 87 0.48 7.83 6.06
CA TYR A 87 -0.09 9.09 6.55
C TYR A 87 -1.03 9.65 5.50
N GLU A 88 -2.12 10.25 5.95
CA GLU A 88 -3.10 10.89 5.06
C GLU A 88 -2.46 11.97 4.16
N ASN A 89 -1.48 12.72 4.71
CA ASN A 89 -0.77 13.78 4.01
C ASN A 89 0.57 14.11 4.69
N ALA A 90 1.31 15.06 4.12
CA ALA A 90 2.63 15.47 4.62
C ALA A 90 2.57 16.13 6.02
N GLU A 91 1.51 16.87 6.34
CA GLU A 91 1.33 17.48 7.67
C GLU A 91 1.18 16.41 8.75
N LYS A 92 0.35 15.39 8.49
CA LYS A 92 0.18 14.23 9.38
C LYS A 92 1.49 13.44 9.53
N MET A 93 2.28 13.31 8.46
CA MET A 93 3.59 12.68 8.52
C MET A 93 4.56 13.48 9.41
N GLU A 94 4.63 14.80 9.26
CA GLU A 94 5.49 15.64 10.10
C GLU A 94 5.11 15.52 11.57
N LYS A 95 3.83 15.66 11.90
CA LYS A 95 3.29 15.50 13.24
C LYS A 95 3.58 14.11 13.81
N GLY A 96 3.32 13.06 13.02
CA GLY A 96 3.56 11.69 13.43
C GLY A 96 5.02 11.40 13.71
N ARG A 97 5.92 11.87 12.86
CA ARG A 97 7.37 11.75 13.07
C ARG A 97 7.84 12.49 14.33
N ALA A 98 7.31 13.69 14.60
CA ALA A 98 7.63 14.42 15.82
C ALA A 98 7.21 13.64 17.07
N ILE A 99 6.02 13.06 17.10
CA ILE A 99 5.55 12.21 18.21
C ILE A 99 6.45 10.98 18.34
N PHE A 100 6.65 10.23 17.27
CA PHE A 100 7.45 9.00 17.25
C PHE A 100 8.88 9.26 17.77
N ASN A 101 9.54 10.33 17.30
CA ASN A 101 10.90 10.65 17.67
C ASN A 101 11.05 11.19 19.11
N SER A 102 9.96 11.65 19.73
CA SER A 102 9.98 12.16 21.10
C SER A 102 9.82 11.08 22.17
N CYS A 103 9.51 9.85 21.80
CA CYS A 103 9.19 8.78 22.73
C CYS A 103 10.39 7.88 23.05
N SER A 104 10.51 7.49 24.31
CA SER A 104 11.49 6.47 24.74
C SER A 104 11.19 5.07 24.19
N GLU A 105 9.91 4.74 24.03
CA GLU A 105 9.46 3.44 23.52
C GLU A 105 9.83 3.21 22.05
N SER A 106 9.73 4.25 21.23
CA SER A 106 10.18 4.19 19.83
C SER A 106 11.71 4.05 19.76
N ALA A 107 12.43 4.80 20.56
CA ALA A 107 13.89 4.69 20.64
C ALA A 107 14.34 3.27 21.08
N PHE A 108 13.64 2.67 22.05
CA PHE A 108 13.87 1.28 22.46
C PHE A 108 13.61 0.30 21.32
N MET A 109 12.48 0.45 20.61
CA MET A 109 12.13 -0.41 19.47
C MET A 109 13.20 -0.30 18.37
N ILE A 110 13.60 0.91 17.98
CA ILE A 110 14.64 1.13 16.96
C ILE A 110 15.96 0.45 17.38
N LYS A 111 16.37 0.62 18.65
CA LYS A 111 17.59 -0.04 19.16
C LYS A 111 17.49 -1.56 19.13
N SER A 112 16.30 -2.11 19.38
CA SER A 112 16.05 -3.54 19.26
C SER A 112 16.12 -3.99 17.78
N PHE A 113 15.56 -3.21 16.87
CA PHE A 113 15.62 -3.51 15.43
C PHE A 113 17.06 -3.52 14.92
N GLN A 114 17.88 -2.54 15.31
CA GLN A 114 19.32 -2.51 14.97
C GLN A 114 20.09 -3.76 15.41
N LYS A 115 19.65 -4.44 16.48
CA LYS A 115 20.27 -5.67 16.95
C LYS A 115 19.76 -6.92 16.22
N ASN A 116 18.54 -6.87 15.74
CA ASN A 116 17.80 -8.03 15.23
C ASN A 116 17.58 -7.95 13.71
N THR A 117 18.22 -6.99 13.05
CA THR A 117 18.23 -6.84 11.59
C THR A 117 19.66 -6.61 11.09
N ASP A 118 19.89 -6.97 9.84
CA ASP A 118 21.11 -6.60 9.12
C ASP A 118 20.96 -5.13 8.66
N THR A 119 21.68 -4.22 9.33
CA THR A 119 21.58 -2.78 9.07
C THR A 119 22.15 -2.38 7.71
N ASP A 120 23.12 -3.12 7.18
CA ASP A 120 23.74 -2.85 5.88
C ASP A 120 22.77 -3.19 4.71
N ARG A 121 21.79 -4.04 4.99
CA ARG A 121 20.74 -4.46 4.06
C ARG A 121 19.37 -3.90 4.44
N SER A 122 19.34 -2.89 5.30
CA SER A 122 18.13 -2.18 5.68
C SER A 122 18.17 -0.77 5.11
N TRP A 123 17.04 -0.31 4.57
CA TRP A 123 16.96 1.01 3.95
C TRP A 123 15.50 1.49 3.96
N ASN A 124 15.31 2.79 3.82
CA ASN A 124 13.98 3.37 3.78
C ASN A 124 13.83 4.39 2.64
N TRP A 125 12.62 4.65 2.28
CA TRP A 125 12.25 5.70 1.34
C TRP A 125 10.79 6.11 1.54
N VAL A 126 10.49 7.29 1.04
CA VAL A 126 9.16 7.90 1.14
C VAL A 126 8.61 8.15 -0.25
N ALA A 127 7.33 7.87 -0.40
CA ALA A 127 6.58 8.09 -1.63
C ALA A 127 5.25 8.77 -1.35
N GLU A 128 4.76 9.42 -2.36
CA GLU A 128 3.40 9.95 -2.44
C GLU A 128 2.57 9.02 -3.34
N ASN A 129 1.35 8.71 -2.91
CA ASN A 129 0.41 8.01 -3.76
C ASN A 129 -0.10 8.94 -4.86
N VAL A 130 0.15 8.58 -6.12
CA VAL A 130 -0.30 9.37 -7.30
C VAL A 130 -1.44 8.71 -8.05
N VAL A 131 -1.69 7.42 -7.79
CA VAL A 131 -2.87 6.69 -8.26
C VAL A 131 -3.25 5.66 -7.23
N ALA A 132 -4.46 5.73 -6.71
CA ALA A 132 -5.09 4.66 -5.95
C ALA A 132 -6.41 4.29 -6.62
N ALA A 133 -6.59 3.03 -6.89
CA ALA A 133 -7.85 2.49 -7.34
C ALA A 133 -8.23 1.35 -6.40
N SER A 134 -9.32 1.52 -5.68
CA SER A 134 -9.81 0.63 -4.63
C SER A 134 -8.96 0.60 -3.33
N GLN A 135 -9.56 0.05 -2.30
CA GLN A 135 -8.93 -0.05 -0.97
C GLN A 135 -7.94 -1.23 -0.94
N TRP A 136 -6.65 -0.91 -0.85
CA TRP A 136 -5.58 -1.91 -0.73
C TRP A 136 -5.57 -2.68 0.60
N THR A 137 -6.31 -2.22 1.60
CA THR A 137 -6.32 -2.81 2.95
C THR A 137 -7.01 -4.18 3.03
N THR A 138 -7.76 -4.56 2.01
CA THR A 138 -8.41 -5.87 1.91
C THR A 138 -7.52 -6.95 1.29
N ASP A 139 -6.49 -6.52 0.56
CA ASP A 139 -5.56 -7.43 -0.10
C ASP A 139 -4.52 -7.99 0.87
N THR A 140 -4.16 -9.25 0.71
CA THR A 140 -3.14 -9.92 1.53
C THR A 140 -1.84 -10.20 0.79
N VAL A 141 -1.86 -10.11 -0.54
CA VAL A 141 -0.71 -10.36 -1.41
C VAL A 141 -0.56 -9.22 -2.41
N PHE A 142 0.66 -8.77 -2.61
CA PHE A 142 0.97 -7.71 -3.57
C PHE A 142 2.14 -8.09 -4.47
N ALA A 143 1.96 -7.89 -5.78
CA ALA A 143 3.07 -7.75 -6.71
C ALA A 143 3.48 -6.27 -6.77
N LYS A 144 4.76 -6.00 -6.58
CA LYS A 144 5.32 -4.65 -6.52
C LYS A 144 6.51 -4.50 -7.45
N TYR A 145 6.49 -3.44 -8.27
CA TYR A 145 7.52 -3.16 -9.25
C TYR A 145 8.03 -1.73 -9.08
N ASN A 146 9.34 -1.58 -8.99
CA ASN A 146 10.02 -0.30 -8.91
C ASN A 146 10.60 0.07 -10.28
N PHE A 147 10.37 1.30 -10.73
CA PHE A 147 10.82 1.80 -12.02
C PHE A 147 11.60 3.09 -11.87
N LYS A 148 12.59 3.29 -12.73
CA LYS A 148 13.21 4.58 -12.92
C LYS A 148 12.67 5.16 -14.21
N VAL A 149 11.78 6.12 -14.11
CA VAL A 149 11.26 6.88 -15.24
C VAL A 149 12.29 7.96 -15.56
N GLU A 150 12.55 8.18 -16.86
CA GLU A 150 13.43 9.25 -17.32
C GLU A 150 12.85 10.62 -16.96
N GLU A 151 13.69 11.55 -16.57
CA GLU A 151 13.32 12.91 -16.22
C GLU A 151 12.54 13.59 -17.36
N GLY A 152 11.43 14.22 -17.02
CA GLY A 152 10.52 14.84 -17.99
C GLY A 152 9.51 13.90 -18.65
N HIS A 153 9.59 12.58 -18.40
CA HIS A 153 8.64 11.60 -18.94
C HIS A 153 7.61 11.09 -17.91
N GLU A 154 7.63 11.60 -16.69
CA GLU A 154 6.78 11.13 -15.58
C GLU A 154 5.29 11.24 -15.91
N GLY A 155 4.86 12.37 -16.49
CA GLY A 155 3.46 12.57 -16.89
C GLY A 155 3.02 11.60 -17.99
N HIS A 156 3.90 11.35 -18.99
CA HIS A 156 3.62 10.38 -20.04
C HIS A 156 3.53 8.94 -19.48
N TYR A 157 4.44 8.58 -18.59
CA TYR A 157 4.42 7.28 -17.93
C TYR A 157 3.14 7.09 -17.10
N LEU A 158 2.76 8.06 -16.27
CA LEU A 158 1.54 8.05 -15.47
C LEU A 158 0.30 7.87 -16.35
N ASN A 159 0.18 8.64 -17.43
CA ASN A 159 -0.97 8.56 -18.33
C ASN A 159 -1.04 7.20 -19.07
N SER A 160 0.11 6.68 -19.50
CA SER A 160 0.19 5.37 -20.16
C SER A 160 -0.20 4.24 -19.20
N TRP A 161 0.26 4.31 -17.95
CA TRP A 161 -0.09 3.34 -16.92
C TRP A 161 -1.59 3.39 -16.59
N LYS A 162 -2.16 4.58 -16.37
CA LYS A 162 -3.61 4.76 -16.16
C LYS A 162 -4.43 4.16 -17.31
N LYS A 163 -4.04 4.45 -18.57
CA LYS A 163 -4.71 3.90 -19.74
C LYS A 163 -4.64 2.37 -19.81
N MET A 164 -3.47 1.81 -19.50
CA MET A 164 -3.29 0.35 -19.45
C MET A 164 -4.17 -0.28 -18.38
N MET A 165 -4.18 0.27 -17.16
CA MET A 165 -5.00 -0.26 -16.06
C MET A 165 -6.50 -0.12 -16.36
N SER A 166 -6.96 1.02 -16.89
CA SER A 166 -8.36 1.22 -17.29
C SER A 166 -8.82 0.19 -18.32
N ALA A 167 -7.95 -0.21 -19.25
CA ALA A 167 -8.27 -1.22 -20.26
C ALA A 167 -8.26 -2.67 -19.71
N ASN A 168 -7.81 -2.88 -18.48
CA ASN A 168 -7.67 -4.20 -17.87
C ASN A 168 -8.38 -4.33 -16.52
N LEU A 169 -9.30 -3.42 -16.17
CA LEU A 169 -9.99 -3.45 -14.87
C LEU A 169 -10.67 -4.79 -14.59
N ASP A 170 -11.31 -5.39 -15.60
CA ASP A 170 -11.99 -6.68 -15.50
C ASP A 170 -11.04 -7.86 -15.19
N ASN A 171 -9.73 -7.66 -15.38
CA ASN A 171 -8.71 -8.67 -15.13
C ASN A 171 -7.96 -8.46 -13.80
N VAL A 172 -8.26 -7.39 -13.07
CA VAL A 172 -7.64 -7.06 -11.77
C VAL A 172 -8.65 -7.27 -10.66
N ASN A 173 -8.46 -8.32 -9.88
CA ASN A 173 -9.39 -8.70 -8.81
C ASN A 173 -9.13 -7.98 -7.47
N GLY A 174 -8.00 -7.29 -7.34
CA GLY A 174 -7.61 -6.59 -6.13
C GLY A 174 -7.30 -5.11 -6.39
N SER A 175 -6.66 -4.49 -5.44
CA SER A 175 -6.24 -3.09 -5.55
C SER A 175 -5.04 -2.94 -6.49
N PHE A 176 -4.89 -1.74 -7.00
CA PHE A 176 -3.68 -1.35 -7.72
C PHE A 176 -3.40 0.13 -7.50
N GLY A 177 -2.16 0.52 -7.67
CA GLY A 177 -1.78 1.91 -7.51
C GLY A 177 -0.39 2.21 -8.01
N MET A 178 -0.08 3.50 -8.04
CA MET A 178 1.22 4.02 -8.37
C MET A 178 1.66 5.05 -7.33
N ASN A 179 2.88 4.91 -6.88
CA ASN A 179 3.53 5.84 -5.98
C ASN A 179 4.70 6.53 -6.68
N ARG A 180 4.84 7.83 -6.45
CA ARG A 180 6.00 8.61 -6.85
C ARG A 180 6.97 8.71 -5.67
N VAL A 181 8.23 8.39 -5.89
CA VAL A 181 9.27 8.53 -4.87
C VAL A 181 9.53 10.00 -4.59
N LEU A 182 9.46 10.40 -3.33
CA LEU A 182 9.79 11.74 -2.87
C LEU A 182 11.27 11.83 -2.47
N PHE A 183 11.74 10.87 -1.67
CA PHE A 183 13.14 10.80 -1.24
C PHE A 183 13.52 9.41 -0.70
N GLY A 184 14.83 9.17 -0.57
CA GLY A 184 15.41 7.95 0.03
C GLY A 184 15.67 6.82 -0.96
N ASN A 185 15.07 6.81 -2.13
CA ASN A 185 15.31 5.78 -3.15
C ASN A 185 16.03 6.37 -4.38
N ARG A 186 17.31 6.06 -4.53
CA ARG A 186 18.12 6.52 -5.65
C ARG A 186 18.01 5.65 -6.92
N TYR A 187 17.39 4.48 -6.82
CA TYR A 187 17.33 3.50 -7.90
C TYR A 187 16.04 3.55 -8.70
N SER A 188 14.97 4.07 -8.11
CA SER A 188 13.67 4.19 -8.75
C SER A 188 13.03 5.54 -8.45
N SER A 189 12.21 6.02 -9.38
CA SER A 189 11.41 7.24 -9.24
C SER A 189 9.94 6.94 -8.98
N HIS A 190 9.49 5.74 -9.37
CA HIS A 190 8.11 5.30 -9.23
C HIS A 190 8.04 3.83 -8.77
N MET A 191 6.94 3.49 -8.12
CA MET A 191 6.59 2.13 -7.75
C MET A 191 5.12 1.90 -8.11
N VAL A 192 4.83 0.81 -8.80
CA VAL A 192 3.46 0.34 -9.01
C VAL A 192 3.23 -0.93 -8.20
N TYR A 193 1.99 -1.15 -7.81
CA TYR A 193 1.58 -2.37 -7.14
C TYR A 193 0.26 -2.88 -7.70
N VAL A 194 0.07 -4.18 -7.62
CA VAL A 194 -1.21 -4.85 -7.83
C VAL A 194 -1.41 -5.80 -6.67
N GLY A 195 -2.54 -5.67 -6.00
CA GLY A 195 -2.94 -6.49 -4.88
C GLY A 195 -3.86 -7.62 -5.28
N ASN A 196 -4.02 -8.58 -4.37
CA ASN A 196 -5.00 -9.67 -4.47
C ASN A 196 -5.33 -10.17 -3.06
N GLU A 197 -6.53 -10.69 -2.87
CA GLU A 197 -6.96 -11.28 -1.59
C GLU A 197 -6.18 -12.57 -1.25
N SER A 198 -5.73 -13.33 -2.25
CA SER A 198 -4.96 -14.57 -2.09
C SER A 198 -4.03 -14.82 -3.27
N LEU A 199 -3.04 -15.73 -3.06
CA LEU A 199 -2.18 -16.29 -4.12
C LEU A 199 -2.96 -17.28 -4.98
#